data_dfac2e7761546d8e402743c180092618
#
_entry.id   dfac2e7761546d8e402743c180092618
#
_cell.length_a   1.000
_cell.length_b   1.000
_cell.length_c   1.000
_cell.angle_alpha   90.00
_cell.angle_beta   90.00
_cell.angle_gamma   90.00
#
_symmetry.space_group_name_H-M   'P 1'
#
loop_
_entity.id
_entity.type
_entity.pdbx_description
1 polymer ?
#
loop_
_entity_poly.entity_id
_entity_poly.type
_entity_poly.pdbx_seq_one_letter_code
_entity_poly.pdbx_strand_id
1 'polypeptide(L)'
;MIQSSRLRSLFLSALFALPFVAGPLLPGSLRAADEKKIEFPAASQRSVVKQRVGLTDVEVDYSRPNKNDREIFGGLVPYGKLWRTGANAVTKIKFSETVTLGGKEIPAGEYALFTIPTADEWTIIISKDAKVQSTADYKQENDAVRVTANPEPIPVAIETFTIELADVKGASATLNFLWDKTRVPVKLTTDDVEQVSKQLDAAASGTTPLDARTAYQAAAFYYDNNKDMKQAAKWIDQALEKNPDAYFMH
;
A
#
# COMPACT_ATOMS: atom_id res chain seq x y z
N MET A 1 34.62 -1.03 -70.82
CA MET A 1 35.94 -1.04 -71.50
C MET A 1 37.01 -1.16 -70.43
N ILE A 2 37.86 -2.17 -70.58
CA ILE A 2 39.22 -2.40 -70.11
C ILE A 2 39.30 -2.75 -68.62
N GLN A 3 39.31 -4.07 -68.20
CA GLN A 3 40.39 -5.11 -68.24
C GLN A 3 41.69 -4.62 -67.63
N SER A 4 42.20 -5.20 -66.63
CA SER A 4 42.97 -6.43 -66.32
C SER A 4 43.99 -6.02 -65.25
N SER A 5 44.65 -6.78 -64.44
CA SER A 5 45.17 -8.15 -64.54
C SER A 5 45.76 -8.57 -63.18
N ARG A 6 45.77 -9.81 -62.98
CA ARG A 6 46.41 -10.67 -62.00
C ARG A 6 47.89 -10.32 -61.68
N LEU A 7 48.30 -10.54 -60.40
CA LEU A 7 49.56 -11.22 -60.18
C LEU A 7 49.50 -12.10 -58.91
N ARG A 8 49.78 -13.39 -59.12
CA ARG A 8 50.04 -14.41 -58.09
C ARG A 8 51.47 -14.27 -57.62
N SER A 9 51.71 -14.39 -56.33
CA SER A 9 53.04 -14.79 -55.83
C SER A 9 52.86 -15.77 -54.69
N LEU A 10 53.28 -17.02 -54.99
CA LEU A 10 53.55 -18.09 -54.07
C LEU A 10 54.80 -17.81 -53.28
N PHE A 11 54.79 -17.92 -51.96
CA PHE A 11 55.99 -18.26 -51.18
C PHE A 11 55.66 -19.37 -50.19
N LEU A 12 56.49 -20.35 -50.25
CA LEU A 12 56.45 -21.67 -49.61
C LEU A 12 57.19 -21.62 -48.27
N SER A 13 56.62 -22.31 -47.28
CA SER A 13 57.27 -23.07 -46.22
C SER A 13 58.06 -22.36 -45.11
N ALA A 14 57.62 -22.52 -43.88
CA ALA A 14 58.42 -23.22 -42.85
C ALA A 14 57.52 -23.54 -41.62
N LEU A 15 57.33 -24.84 -41.40
CA LEU A 15 56.69 -25.42 -40.24
C LEU A 15 57.67 -25.37 -39.06
N PHE A 16 57.39 -24.57 -38.04
CA PHE A 16 58.03 -24.70 -36.73
C PHE A 16 56.98 -25.10 -35.72
N ALA A 17 56.99 -26.36 -35.32
CA ALA A 17 56.21 -26.91 -34.24
C ALA A 17 56.82 -26.48 -32.90
N LEU A 18 56.14 -25.67 -32.13
CA LEU A 18 56.44 -25.43 -30.73
C LEU A 18 55.38 -26.19 -29.85
N PRO A 19 55.81 -26.83 -28.78
CA PRO A 19 54.86 -27.57 -27.94
C PRO A 19 53.97 -26.60 -27.15
N PHE A 20 52.65 -26.77 -27.35
CA PHE A 20 51.62 -26.06 -26.59
C PHE A 20 51.55 -26.68 -25.19
N VAL A 21 52.08 -26.02 -24.20
CA VAL A 21 51.87 -26.35 -22.78
C VAL A 21 50.48 -25.82 -22.41
N ALA A 22 49.50 -26.72 -22.34
CA ALA A 22 48.17 -26.41 -21.82
C ALA A 22 48.26 -26.24 -20.30
N GLY A 23 48.38 -24.99 -19.84
CA GLY A 23 48.14 -24.66 -18.45
C GLY A 23 46.62 -24.66 -18.16
N PRO A 24 46.17 -25.03 -16.93
CA PRO A 24 44.73 -25.03 -16.60
C PRO A 24 44.19 -23.60 -16.64
N LEU A 25 43.28 -23.34 -17.56
CA LEU A 25 42.43 -22.16 -17.56
C LEU A 25 41.50 -22.24 -16.33
N LEU A 26 41.86 -21.55 -15.27
CA LEU A 26 40.94 -21.25 -14.18
C LEU A 26 39.78 -20.40 -14.78
N PRO A 27 38.50 -20.79 -14.56
CA PRO A 27 37.40 -19.93 -14.96
C PRO A 27 37.45 -18.68 -14.08
N GLY A 28 38.03 -17.61 -14.62
CA GLY A 28 37.88 -16.27 -14.04
C GLY A 28 36.42 -15.92 -14.09
N SER A 29 35.76 -15.92 -12.92
CA SER A 29 34.45 -15.31 -12.76
C SER A 29 34.53 -13.88 -13.24
N LEU A 30 34.02 -13.60 -14.41
CA LEU A 30 33.69 -12.25 -14.86
C LEU A 30 32.60 -11.75 -13.88
N ARG A 31 33.07 -11.10 -12.83
CA ARG A 31 32.20 -10.31 -11.94
C ARG A 31 31.65 -9.22 -12.84
N ALA A 32 30.38 -9.35 -13.23
CA ALA A 32 29.66 -8.28 -13.90
C ALA A 32 29.85 -7.04 -13.01
N ALA A 33 30.50 -6.01 -13.56
CA ALA A 33 30.58 -4.72 -12.88
C ALA A 33 29.13 -4.26 -12.69
N ASP A 34 28.75 -4.02 -11.44
CA ASP A 34 27.47 -3.37 -11.11
C ASP A 34 27.45 -2.03 -11.86
N GLU A 35 26.73 -1.99 -12.98
CA GLU A 35 26.48 -0.74 -13.69
C GLU A 35 25.71 0.17 -12.73
N LYS A 36 26.38 1.18 -12.23
CA LYS A 36 25.80 2.18 -11.34
C LYS A 36 24.69 2.89 -12.09
N LYS A 37 23.45 2.44 -11.89
CA LYS A 37 22.27 3.04 -12.50
C LYS A 37 22.15 4.48 -12.03
N ILE A 38 22.29 5.44 -12.96
CA ILE A 38 22.07 6.85 -12.67
C ILE A 38 20.56 7.07 -12.53
N GLU A 39 20.13 7.57 -11.37
CA GLU A 39 18.73 7.92 -11.13
C GLU A 39 18.52 9.42 -11.36
N PHE A 40 17.46 9.75 -12.09
CA PHE A 40 17.03 11.13 -12.30
C PHE A 40 15.73 11.37 -11.49
N PRO A 41 15.55 12.58 -10.92
CA PRO A 41 14.32 12.91 -10.19
C PRO A 41 13.11 12.79 -11.10
N ALA A 42 12.09 12.06 -10.65
CA ALA A 42 10.80 11.98 -11.35
C ALA A 42 10.04 13.32 -11.22
N ALA A 43 9.35 13.76 -12.28
CA ALA A 43 8.51 14.96 -12.26
C ALA A 43 7.35 14.86 -11.25
N SER A 44 6.86 13.64 -11.01
CA SER A 44 5.85 13.34 -9.98
C SER A 44 6.50 12.45 -8.94
N GLN A 45 6.84 13.02 -7.79
CA GLN A 45 7.53 12.31 -6.72
C GLN A 45 6.62 11.25 -6.09
N ARG A 46 7.20 10.10 -5.73
CA ARG A 46 6.51 9.07 -4.97
C ARG A 46 6.34 9.50 -3.52
N SER A 47 5.20 9.17 -2.93
CA SER A 47 4.90 9.37 -1.52
C SER A 47 4.28 8.11 -0.95
N VAL A 48 4.60 7.81 0.30
CA VAL A 48 3.95 6.75 1.08
C VAL A 48 3.38 7.40 2.33
N VAL A 49 2.06 7.33 2.46
CA VAL A 49 1.33 7.77 3.66
C VAL A 49 1.02 6.53 4.48
N LYS A 50 1.39 6.57 5.76
CA LYS A 50 1.05 5.52 6.73
C LYS A 50 0.32 6.15 7.90
N GLN A 51 -0.83 5.60 8.23
CA GLN A 51 -1.65 6.07 9.36
C GLN A 51 -2.26 4.87 10.08
N ARG A 52 -2.12 4.86 11.40
CA ARG A 52 -2.85 3.92 12.25
C ARG A 52 -4.22 4.52 12.60
N VAL A 53 -5.28 3.77 12.34
CA VAL A 53 -6.66 4.10 12.65
C VAL A 53 -7.19 2.99 13.56
N GLY A 54 -7.47 3.31 14.82
CA GLY A 54 -7.72 2.29 15.83
C GLY A 54 -6.54 1.31 15.93
N LEU A 55 -6.81 0.05 15.70
CA LEU A 55 -5.79 -1.02 15.67
C LEU A 55 -5.30 -1.37 14.25
N THR A 56 -5.81 -0.71 13.21
CA THR A 56 -5.53 -0.99 11.81
C THR A 56 -4.50 -0.04 11.24
N ASP A 57 -3.47 -0.57 10.59
CA ASP A 57 -2.52 0.22 9.82
C ASP A 57 -2.99 0.37 8.38
N VAL A 58 -3.07 1.62 7.92
CA VAL A 58 -3.45 1.98 6.54
C VAL A 58 -2.24 2.60 5.87
N GLU A 59 -1.88 2.09 4.69
CA GLU A 59 -0.77 2.61 3.88
C GLU A 59 -1.26 2.95 2.48
N VAL A 60 -0.89 4.13 1.96
CA VAL A 60 -1.14 4.54 0.58
C VAL A 60 0.17 4.88 -0.09
N ASP A 61 0.50 4.18 -1.18
CA ASP A 61 1.70 4.38 -2.00
C ASP A 61 1.29 4.94 -3.37
N TYR A 62 1.72 6.15 -3.69
CA TYR A 62 1.30 6.85 -4.89
C TYR A 62 2.32 7.87 -5.38
N SER A 63 2.21 8.30 -6.64
CA SER A 63 3.00 9.41 -7.17
C SER A 63 2.16 10.67 -7.25
N ARG A 64 2.78 11.80 -6.88
CA ARG A 64 2.15 13.10 -6.66
C ARG A 64 2.43 14.05 -7.83
N PRO A 65 1.55 14.15 -8.83
CA PRO A 65 1.69 15.14 -9.89
C PRO A 65 1.40 16.56 -9.37
N ASN A 66 2.10 17.56 -9.95
CA ASN A 66 1.83 18.97 -9.74
C ASN A 66 0.80 19.47 -10.76
N LYS A 67 0.09 20.52 -10.39
CA LYS A 67 -0.89 21.20 -11.25
C LYS A 67 -0.21 21.89 -12.43
N ASN A 68 0.87 22.65 -12.17
CA ASN A 68 1.63 23.41 -13.19
C ASN A 68 0.71 24.23 -14.12
N ASP A 69 -0.12 25.07 -13.56
CA ASP A 69 -1.08 25.95 -14.26
C ASP A 69 -2.10 25.24 -15.19
N ARG A 70 -2.22 23.92 -15.12
CA ARG A 70 -3.15 23.15 -15.94
C ARG A 70 -4.54 23.12 -15.30
N GLU A 71 -5.56 23.00 -16.13
CA GLU A 71 -6.87 22.55 -15.71
C GLU A 71 -6.78 21.06 -15.35
N ILE A 72 -7.19 20.71 -14.11
CA ILE A 72 -7.02 19.36 -13.61
C ILE A 72 -8.21 18.48 -13.95
N PHE A 73 -9.34 18.66 -13.28
CA PHE A 73 -10.52 17.82 -13.49
C PHE A 73 -11.35 18.36 -14.64
N GLY A 74 -11.63 17.52 -15.63
CA GLY A 74 -12.19 17.91 -16.93
C GLY A 74 -11.12 18.14 -18.00
N GLY A 75 -9.90 18.51 -17.60
CA GLY A 75 -8.75 18.71 -18.47
C GLY A 75 -7.75 17.55 -18.42
N LEU A 76 -6.70 17.66 -17.59
CA LEU A 76 -5.65 16.64 -17.44
C LEU A 76 -6.22 15.28 -17.00
N VAL A 77 -7.19 15.30 -16.12
CA VAL A 77 -7.96 14.14 -15.67
C VAL A 77 -9.39 14.29 -16.21
N PRO A 78 -9.71 13.69 -17.36
CA PRO A 78 -11.01 13.85 -18.00
C PRO A 78 -12.13 13.26 -17.14
N TYR A 79 -13.25 13.95 -17.09
CA TYR A 79 -14.45 13.44 -16.41
C TYR A 79 -14.97 12.15 -17.02
N GLY A 80 -15.49 11.26 -16.18
CA GLY A 80 -16.02 9.95 -16.57
C GLY A 80 -14.98 8.94 -17.05
N LYS A 81 -13.69 9.24 -16.91
CA LYS A 81 -12.61 8.31 -17.29
C LYS A 81 -11.91 7.73 -16.08
N LEU A 82 -11.51 6.46 -16.21
CA LEU A 82 -10.72 5.78 -15.20
C LEU A 82 -9.36 6.45 -15.04
N TRP A 83 -9.03 6.84 -13.83
CA TRP A 83 -7.75 7.42 -13.45
C TRP A 83 -7.04 6.55 -12.41
N ARG A 84 -5.71 6.38 -12.58
CA ARG A 84 -4.85 5.65 -11.64
C ARG A 84 -4.65 6.34 -10.28
N THR A 85 -5.39 7.42 -10.03
CA THR A 85 -5.40 8.21 -8.78
C THR A 85 -4.00 8.69 -8.38
N GLY A 86 -3.28 9.22 -9.36
CA GLY A 86 -1.89 9.68 -9.23
C GLY A 86 -1.20 9.74 -10.59
N ALA A 87 0.13 9.58 -10.58
CA ALA A 87 0.96 9.55 -11.77
C ALA A 87 1.91 8.34 -11.75
N ASN A 88 2.60 8.09 -12.87
CA ASN A 88 3.55 6.99 -13.05
C ASN A 88 2.86 5.63 -12.80
N ALA A 89 3.20 4.93 -11.72
CA ALA A 89 2.56 3.68 -11.32
C ALA A 89 1.12 3.90 -10.83
N VAL A 90 0.33 2.84 -10.83
CA VAL A 90 -1.01 2.81 -10.21
C VAL A 90 -0.86 2.97 -8.70
N THR A 91 -1.70 3.81 -8.12
CA THR A 91 -1.77 4.01 -6.66
C THR A 91 -2.17 2.72 -5.97
N LYS A 92 -1.50 2.40 -4.87
CA LYS A 92 -1.80 1.25 -4.03
C LYS A 92 -2.31 1.69 -2.68
N ILE A 93 -3.22 0.91 -2.12
CA ILE A 93 -3.68 1.06 -0.75
C ILE A 93 -3.61 -0.30 -0.04
N LYS A 94 -3.14 -0.29 1.20
CA LYS A 94 -3.00 -1.50 2.00
C LYS A 94 -3.65 -1.31 3.36
N PHE A 95 -4.36 -2.33 3.80
CA PHE A 95 -4.99 -2.42 5.12
C PHE A 95 -4.44 -3.64 5.86
N SER A 96 -4.01 -3.46 7.11
CA SER A 96 -3.54 -4.59 7.94
C SER A 96 -4.67 -5.47 8.44
N GLU A 97 -5.87 -4.91 8.54
CA GLU A 97 -7.10 -5.56 9.01
C GLU A 97 -8.28 -5.15 8.11
N THR A 98 -9.42 -5.80 8.28
CA THR A 98 -10.66 -5.43 7.59
C THR A 98 -11.07 -4.00 7.94
N VAL A 99 -11.45 -3.22 6.93
CA VAL A 99 -11.92 -1.84 7.08
C VAL A 99 -13.27 -1.65 6.40
N THR A 100 -13.99 -0.60 6.78
CA THR A 100 -15.15 -0.12 6.04
C THR A 100 -14.80 1.22 5.40
N LEU A 101 -14.82 1.30 4.06
CA LEU A 101 -14.58 2.50 3.29
C LEU A 101 -15.87 2.93 2.58
N GLY A 102 -16.36 4.14 2.83
CA GLY A 102 -17.61 4.63 2.22
C GLY A 102 -18.81 3.70 2.46
N GLY A 103 -18.85 3.01 3.61
CA GLY A 103 -19.92 2.06 3.96
C GLY A 103 -19.78 0.66 3.34
N LYS A 104 -18.66 0.35 2.68
CA LYS A 104 -18.37 -0.97 2.11
C LYS A 104 -17.19 -1.62 2.83
N GLU A 105 -17.34 -2.88 3.20
CA GLU A 105 -16.32 -3.67 3.85
C GLU A 105 -15.24 -4.11 2.85
N ILE A 106 -13.97 -3.99 3.27
CA ILE A 106 -12.79 -4.38 2.51
C ILE A 106 -11.91 -5.23 3.43
N PRO A 107 -11.64 -6.49 3.10
CA PRO A 107 -10.75 -7.35 3.87
C PRO A 107 -9.33 -6.78 3.98
N ALA A 108 -8.55 -7.25 4.95
CA ALA A 108 -7.12 -7.00 5.03
C ALA A 108 -6.44 -7.40 3.71
N GLY A 109 -5.49 -6.59 3.24
CA GLY A 109 -4.78 -6.86 1.98
C GLY A 109 -4.18 -5.62 1.34
N GLU A 110 -3.52 -5.83 0.19
CA GLU A 110 -3.01 -4.78 -0.70
C GLU A 110 -3.86 -4.74 -1.97
N TYR A 111 -4.22 -3.54 -2.38
CA TYR A 111 -5.14 -3.27 -3.47
C TYR A 111 -4.60 -2.18 -4.39
N ALA A 112 -5.00 -2.21 -5.65
CA ALA A 112 -4.87 -1.06 -6.52
C ALA A 112 -6.05 -0.10 -6.29
N LEU A 113 -5.75 1.20 -6.29
CA LEU A 113 -6.75 2.25 -6.11
C LEU A 113 -6.89 3.05 -7.41
N PHE A 114 -8.11 3.08 -7.91
CA PHE A 114 -8.50 3.89 -9.06
C PHE A 114 -9.64 4.82 -8.69
N THR A 115 -9.83 5.87 -9.48
CA THR A 115 -11.00 6.73 -9.38
C THR A 115 -11.58 7.03 -10.76
N ILE A 116 -12.87 7.34 -10.81
CA ILE A 116 -13.55 7.91 -11.97
C ILE A 116 -14.14 9.25 -11.51
N PRO A 117 -13.44 10.37 -11.74
CA PRO A 117 -13.94 11.69 -11.39
C PRO A 117 -15.10 12.12 -12.27
N THR A 118 -16.11 12.76 -11.69
CA THR A 118 -17.05 13.62 -12.39
C THR A 118 -17.15 14.96 -11.65
N ALA A 119 -17.90 15.90 -12.18
CA ALA A 119 -18.08 17.20 -11.53
C ALA A 119 -18.83 17.09 -10.19
N ASP A 120 -19.75 16.14 -10.09
CA ASP A 120 -20.68 16.04 -8.97
C ASP A 120 -20.42 14.83 -8.07
N GLU A 121 -19.82 13.76 -8.60
CA GLU A 121 -19.60 12.53 -7.87
C GLU A 121 -18.33 11.82 -8.37
N TRP A 122 -17.51 11.32 -7.46
CA TRP A 122 -16.41 10.44 -7.80
C TRP A 122 -16.75 9.00 -7.45
N THR A 123 -16.36 8.07 -8.33
CA THR A 123 -16.33 6.65 -8.00
C THR A 123 -14.91 6.30 -7.56
N ILE A 124 -14.75 5.80 -6.34
CA ILE A 124 -13.50 5.28 -5.80
C ILE A 124 -13.55 3.75 -5.92
N ILE A 125 -12.53 3.18 -6.54
CA ILE A 125 -12.45 1.75 -6.88
C ILE A 125 -11.27 1.13 -6.15
N ILE A 126 -11.54 0.09 -5.38
CA ILE A 126 -10.53 -0.74 -4.72
C ILE A 126 -10.48 -2.06 -5.48
N SER A 127 -9.40 -2.32 -6.20
CA SER A 127 -9.22 -3.52 -7.02
C SER A 127 -8.29 -4.52 -6.35
N LYS A 128 -8.67 -5.81 -6.38
CA LYS A 128 -7.86 -6.93 -5.86
C LYS A 128 -6.58 -7.15 -6.64
N ASP A 129 -6.50 -6.67 -7.88
CA ASP A 129 -5.29 -6.77 -8.68
C ASP A 129 -4.28 -5.67 -8.30
N ALA A 130 -3.56 -5.89 -7.20
CA ALA A 130 -2.52 -4.97 -6.75
C ALA A 130 -1.29 -4.92 -7.68
N LYS A 131 -1.20 -5.81 -8.67
CA LYS A 131 -0.06 -5.87 -9.61
C LYS A 131 -0.31 -5.15 -10.93
N VAL A 132 -1.50 -4.63 -11.13
CA VAL A 132 -1.87 -3.87 -12.33
C VAL A 132 -0.93 -2.67 -12.53
N GLN A 133 -0.44 -2.49 -13.75
CA GLN A 133 0.57 -1.46 -14.04
C GLN A 133 -0.02 -0.18 -14.63
N SER A 134 -1.17 -0.28 -15.28
CA SER A 134 -1.80 0.86 -15.97
C SER A 134 -3.33 0.78 -15.95
N THR A 135 -3.98 1.88 -16.31
CA THR A 135 -5.44 1.89 -16.51
C THR A 135 -5.89 1.02 -17.69
N ALA A 136 -5.00 0.72 -18.64
CA ALA A 136 -5.32 -0.16 -19.76
C ALA A 136 -5.43 -1.63 -19.34
N ASP A 137 -4.72 -2.01 -18.28
CA ASP A 137 -4.72 -3.38 -17.76
C ASP A 137 -5.83 -3.61 -16.72
N TYR A 138 -6.54 -2.56 -16.35
CA TYR A 138 -7.62 -2.64 -15.37
C TYR A 138 -8.77 -3.51 -15.86
N LYS A 139 -9.29 -4.34 -14.97
CA LYS A 139 -10.46 -5.18 -15.19
C LYS A 139 -11.46 -5.01 -14.07
N GLN A 140 -12.69 -4.64 -14.41
CA GLN A 140 -13.75 -4.39 -13.44
C GLN A 140 -14.12 -5.64 -12.63
N GLU A 141 -13.91 -6.83 -13.16
CA GLU A 141 -14.14 -8.11 -12.47
C GLU A 141 -13.24 -8.30 -11.24
N ASN A 142 -12.11 -7.57 -11.19
CA ASN A 142 -11.18 -7.58 -10.06
C ASN A 142 -11.57 -6.56 -8.96
N ASP A 143 -12.64 -5.82 -9.11
CA ASP A 143 -13.05 -4.86 -8.07
C ASP A 143 -13.45 -5.59 -6.80
N ALA A 144 -12.85 -5.19 -5.69
CA ALA A 144 -13.30 -5.59 -4.38
C ALA A 144 -14.53 -4.78 -4.00
N VAL A 145 -14.43 -3.46 -4.14
CA VAL A 145 -15.54 -2.53 -3.88
C VAL A 145 -15.47 -1.32 -4.81
N ARG A 146 -16.64 -0.71 -5.02
CA ARG A 146 -16.81 0.64 -5.56
C ARG A 146 -17.63 1.45 -4.56
N VAL A 147 -17.13 2.61 -4.20
CA VAL A 147 -17.83 3.57 -3.34
C VAL A 147 -17.89 4.90 -4.05
N THR A 148 -18.92 5.70 -3.74
CA THR A 148 -19.05 7.05 -4.30
C THR A 148 -18.83 8.10 -3.23
N ALA A 149 -18.31 9.26 -3.64
CA ALA A 149 -18.13 10.43 -2.79
C ALA A 149 -18.25 11.71 -3.62
N ASN A 150 -18.82 12.74 -3.01
CA ASN A 150 -19.02 14.02 -3.68
C ASN A 150 -17.77 14.90 -3.51
N PRO A 151 -17.28 15.53 -4.59
CA PRO A 151 -16.23 16.52 -4.49
C PRO A 151 -16.73 17.77 -3.76
N GLU A 152 -15.88 18.32 -2.91
CA GLU A 152 -16.11 19.54 -2.15
C GLU A 152 -15.12 20.61 -2.62
N PRO A 153 -15.56 21.86 -2.83
CA PRO A 153 -14.66 22.95 -3.13
C PRO A 153 -13.87 23.36 -1.89
N ILE A 154 -12.56 23.61 -2.06
CA ILE A 154 -11.70 24.16 -1.02
C ILE A 154 -11.20 25.56 -1.42
N PRO A 155 -11.02 26.47 -0.42
CA PRO A 155 -10.69 27.87 -0.71
C PRO A 155 -9.27 28.08 -1.24
N VAL A 156 -8.34 27.16 -0.94
CA VAL A 156 -6.93 27.24 -1.33
C VAL A 156 -6.61 26.15 -2.33
N ALA A 157 -5.98 26.53 -3.44
CA ALA A 157 -5.54 25.57 -4.43
C ALA A 157 -4.37 24.72 -3.92
N ILE A 158 -4.49 23.42 -4.02
CA ILE A 158 -3.44 22.46 -3.72
C ILE A 158 -2.66 22.17 -5.01
N GLU A 159 -1.41 22.61 -5.05
CA GLU A 159 -0.54 22.45 -6.22
C GLU A 159 -0.21 20.99 -6.53
N THR A 160 0.16 20.23 -5.50
CA THR A 160 0.59 18.84 -5.64
C THR A 160 -0.52 17.90 -5.21
N PHE A 161 -0.93 16.97 -6.08
CA PHE A 161 -1.93 15.95 -5.73
C PHE A 161 -1.58 15.27 -4.40
N THR A 162 -2.52 15.25 -3.48
CA THR A 162 -2.34 14.75 -2.13
C THR A 162 -3.42 13.74 -1.77
N ILE A 163 -2.99 12.59 -1.24
CA ILE A 163 -3.85 11.64 -0.54
C ILE A 163 -3.45 11.70 0.92
N GLU A 164 -4.42 11.85 1.81
CA GLU A 164 -4.18 11.91 3.26
C GLU A 164 -5.27 11.17 4.03
N LEU A 165 -4.94 10.79 5.26
CA LEU A 165 -5.89 10.32 6.26
C LEU A 165 -6.01 11.41 7.32
N ALA A 166 -7.14 12.12 7.32
CA ALA A 166 -7.45 13.20 8.24
C ALA A 166 -8.53 12.80 9.25
N ASP A 167 -8.82 13.68 10.20
CA ASP A 167 -9.88 13.52 11.21
C ASP A 167 -9.82 12.17 11.94
N VAL A 168 -8.59 11.70 12.25
CA VAL A 168 -8.37 10.42 12.92
C VAL A 168 -8.89 10.50 14.35
N LYS A 169 -9.94 9.73 14.63
CA LYS A 169 -10.58 9.66 15.94
C LYS A 169 -11.03 8.25 16.28
N GLY A 170 -10.35 7.62 17.24
CA GLY A 170 -10.61 6.22 17.60
C GLY A 170 -10.53 5.31 16.35
N ALA A 171 -11.58 4.57 16.12
CA ALA A 171 -11.71 3.63 15.00
C ALA A 171 -12.18 4.29 13.68
N SER A 172 -11.94 5.59 13.48
CA SER A 172 -12.39 6.30 12.27
C SER A 172 -11.37 7.29 11.75
N ALA A 173 -11.38 7.52 10.44
CA ALA A 173 -10.62 8.55 9.73
C ALA A 173 -11.38 8.97 8.46
N THR A 174 -10.90 10.03 7.81
CA THR A 174 -11.35 10.46 6.49
C THR A 174 -10.19 10.29 5.51
N LEU A 175 -10.36 9.44 4.49
CA LEU A 175 -9.45 9.37 3.35
C LEU A 175 -9.79 10.50 2.40
N ASN A 176 -8.90 11.46 2.23
CA ASN A 176 -9.08 12.62 1.35
C ASN A 176 -8.23 12.50 0.10
N PHE A 177 -8.81 12.90 -1.03
CA PHE A 177 -8.10 13.18 -2.28
C PHE A 177 -8.18 14.68 -2.53
N LEU A 178 -7.00 15.34 -2.60
CA LEU A 178 -6.91 16.80 -2.69
C LEU A 178 -6.08 17.19 -3.92
N TRP A 179 -6.64 18.01 -4.78
CA TRP A 179 -5.89 18.61 -5.88
C TRP A 179 -6.61 19.83 -6.42
N ASP A 180 -5.84 20.88 -6.78
CA ASP A 180 -6.37 22.18 -7.12
C ASP A 180 -7.35 22.69 -6.03
N LYS A 181 -8.55 23.06 -6.38
CA LYS A 181 -9.60 23.51 -5.45
C LYS A 181 -10.61 22.42 -5.10
N THR A 182 -10.21 21.15 -5.22
CA THR A 182 -11.11 20.02 -5.01
C THR A 182 -10.60 19.13 -3.87
N ARG A 183 -11.48 18.79 -2.95
CA ARG A 183 -11.35 17.74 -1.94
C ARG A 183 -12.40 16.68 -2.18
N VAL A 184 -12.03 15.40 -2.09
CA VAL A 184 -13.00 14.29 -2.12
C VAL A 184 -12.82 13.48 -0.85
N PRO A 185 -13.70 13.63 0.15
CA PRO A 185 -13.62 12.91 1.42
C PRO A 185 -14.33 11.55 1.32
N VAL A 186 -13.69 10.51 1.86
CA VAL A 186 -14.30 9.18 1.99
C VAL A 186 -14.12 8.71 3.43
N LYS A 187 -15.21 8.41 4.11
CA LYS A 187 -15.16 7.91 5.49
C LYS A 187 -14.54 6.51 5.51
N LEU A 188 -13.57 6.32 6.39
CA LEU A 188 -12.94 5.04 6.71
C LEU A 188 -13.19 4.74 8.18
N THR A 189 -13.62 3.50 8.48
CA THR A 189 -13.77 3.01 9.85
C THR A 189 -13.17 1.62 9.98
N THR A 190 -12.73 1.28 11.20
CA THR A 190 -12.20 -0.02 11.59
C THR A 190 -13.11 -0.63 12.66
N ASP A 191 -13.02 -1.93 12.88
CA ASP A 191 -13.73 -2.62 13.96
C ASP A 191 -12.74 -3.07 15.03
N ASP A 192 -12.35 -2.13 15.90
CA ASP A 192 -11.43 -2.42 17.00
C ASP A 192 -12.05 -3.39 18.02
N VAL A 193 -13.39 -3.38 18.18
CA VAL A 193 -14.08 -4.28 19.11
C VAL A 193 -13.94 -5.72 18.63
N GLU A 194 -14.15 -5.97 17.36
CA GLU A 194 -13.98 -7.31 16.78
C GLU A 194 -12.51 -7.77 16.84
N GLN A 195 -11.57 -6.87 16.54
CA GLN A 195 -10.14 -7.18 16.60
C GLN A 195 -9.68 -7.55 18.01
N VAL A 196 -10.08 -6.76 19.03
CA VAL A 196 -9.75 -7.06 20.43
C VAL A 196 -10.45 -8.32 20.88
N SER A 197 -11.72 -8.53 20.50
CA SER A 197 -12.45 -9.77 20.84
C SER A 197 -11.72 -11.00 20.35
N LYS A 198 -11.29 -11.03 19.09
CA LYS A 198 -10.50 -12.17 18.52
C LYS A 198 -9.21 -12.44 19.28
N GLN A 199 -8.49 -11.38 19.68
CA GLN A 199 -7.25 -11.52 20.46
C GLN A 199 -7.55 -12.11 21.84
N LEU A 200 -8.62 -11.64 22.50
CA LEU A 200 -9.01 -12.10 23.84
C LEU A 200 -9.56 -13.53 23.79
N ASP A 201 -10.32 -13.91 22.78
CA ASP A 201 -10.82 -15.29 22.58
C ASP A 201 -9.65 -16.25 22.36
N ALA A 202 -8.65 -15.84 21.58
CA ALA A 202 -7.42 -16.62 21.42
C ALA A 202 -6.65 -16.74 22.74
N ALA A 203 -6.55 -15.67 23.54
CA ALA A 203 -5.91 -15.69 24.85
C ALA A 203 -6.68 -16.57 25.85
N ALA A 204 -8.01 -16.54 25.85
CA ALA A 204 -8.85 -17.38 26.71
C ALA A 204 -8.71 -18.88 26.40
N SER A 205 -8.44 -19.21 25.12
CA SER A 205 -8.22 -20.59 24.66
C SER A 205 -6.77 -21.06 24.85
N GLY A 206 -5.85 -20.13 25.14
CA GLY A 206 -4.43 -20.40 25.34
C GLY A 206 -4.11 -20.94 26.72
N THR A 207 -2.86 -21.46 26.87
CA THR A 207 -2.36 -22.00 28.15
C THR A 207 -1.60 -20.97 28.98
N THR A 208 -1.23 -19.83 28.39
CA THR A 208 -0.47 -18.78 29.07
C THR A 208 -1.40 -17.76 29.71
N PRO A 209 -1.41 -17.64 31.05
CA PRO A 209 -2.26 -16.67 31.72
C PRO A 209 -1.84 -15.22 31.38
N LEU A 210 -2.81 -14.33 31.20
CA LEU A 210 -2.56 -12.90 31.05
C LEU A 210 -1.88 -12.33 32.30
N ASP A 211 -1.08 -11.28 32.17
CA ASP A 211 -0.63 -10.51 33.33
C ASP A 211 -1.82 -9.78 33.99
N ALA A 212 -1.64 -9.31 35.25
CA ALA A 212 -2.73 -8.72 36.03
C ALA A 212 -3.40 -7.52 35.33
N ARG A 213 -2.60 -6.65 34.72
CA ARG A 213 -3.11 -5.46 34.05
C ARG A 213 -3.90 -5.82 32.79
N THR A 214 -3.37 -6.70 31.97
CA THR A 214 -4.03 -7.16 30.73
C THR A 214 -5.30 -7.95 31.06
N ALA A 215 -5.30 -8.78 32.09
CA ALA A 215 -6.49 -9.49 32.58
C ALA A 215 -7.60 -8.53 33.02
N TYR A 216 -7.24 -7.51 33.80
CA TYR A 216 -8.21 -6.46 34.19
C TYR A 216 -8.77 -5.70 32.97
N GLN A 217 -7.92 -5.30 32.02
CA GLN A 217 -8.33 -4.62 30.80
C GLN A 217 -9.25 -5.51 29.95
N ALA A 218 -8.95 -6.81 29.84
CA ALA A 218 -9.77 -7.78 29.14
C ALA A 218 -11.16 -7.90 29.77
N ALA A 219 -11.24 -7.98 31.09
CA ALA A 219 -12.51 -8.02 31.82
C ALA A 219 -13.33 -6.75 31.60
N ALA A 220 -12.72 -5.58 31.74
CA ALA A 220 -13.38 -4.29 31.47
C ALA A 220 -13.87 -4.20 30.03
N PHE A 221 -13.05 -4.61 29.05
CA PHE A 221 -13.46 -4.63 27.66
C PHE A 221 -14.67 -5.53 27.40
N TYR A 222 -14.74 -6.73 28.01
CA TYR A 222 -15.86 -7.63 27.87
C TYR A 222 -17.12 -7.05 28.53
N TYR A 223 -16.98 -6.39 29.68
CA TYR A 223 -18.07 -5.68 30.34
C TYR A 223 -18.62 -4.56 29.46
N ASP A 224 -17.77 -3.67 28.99
CA ASP A 224 -18.14 -2.48 28.22
C ASP A 224 -18.78 -2.82 26.86
N ASN A 225 -18.43 -3.97 26.30
CA ASN A 225 -18.92 -4.45 24.99
C ASN A 225 -19.97 -5.55 25.09
N ASN A 226 -20.55 -5.79 26.27
CA ASN A 226 -21.59 -6.80 26.53
C ASN A 226 -21.21 -8.21 26.01
N LYS A 227 -19.95 -8.61 26.20
CA LYS A 227 -19.42 -9.94 25.86
C LYS A 227 -19.70 -10.96 26.97
N ASP A 228 -19.04 -12.12 26.95
CA ASP A 228 -19.24 -13.17 27.98
C ASP A 228 -18.79 -12.73 29.37
N MET A 229 -19.76 -12.44 30.22
CA MET A 229 -19.54 -11.99 31.61
C MET A 229 -18.90 -13.07 32.49
N LYS A 230 -19.06 -14.36 32.16
CA LYS A 230 -18.39 -15.42 32.91
C LYS A 230 -16.88 -15.43 32.61
N GLN A 231 -16.52 -15.15 31.39
CA GLN A 231 -15.10 -15.01 31.01
C GLN A 231 -14.51 -13.72 31.60
N ALA A 232 -15.26 -12.61 31.59
CA ALA A 232 -14.85 -11.38 32.26
C ALA A 232 -14.54 -11.60 33.76
N ALA A 233 -15.42 -12.30 34.48
CA ALA A 233 -15.20 -12.63 35.90
C ALA A 233 -13.92 -13.45 36.10
N LYS A 234 -13.64 -14.46 35.27
CA LYS A 234 -12.40 -15.23 35.35
C LYS A 234 -11.15 -14.37 35.20
N TRP A 235 -11.19 -13.38 34.34
CA TRP A 235 -10.05 -12.46 34.15
C TRP A 235 -9.90 -11.50 35.33
N ILE A 236 -11.00 -11.04 35.96
CA ILE A 236 -10.93 -10.26 37.21
C ILE A 236 -10.29 -11.11 38.32
N ASP A 237 -10.73 -12.36 38.51
CA ASP A 237 -10.15 -13.27 39.49
C ASP A 237 -8.65 -13.47 39.25
N GLN A 238 -8.25 -13.69 38.00
CA GLN A 238 -6.84 -13.82 37.61
C GLN A 238 -6.03 -12.52 37.88
N ALA A 239 -6.61 -11.35 37.64
CA ALA A 239 -5.97 -10.07 37.90
C ALA A 239 -5.74 -9.86 39.40
N LEU A 240 -6.74 -10.16 40.24
CA LEU A 240 -6.70 -10.05 41.68
C LEU A 240 -5.73 -11.06 42.32
N GLU A 241 -5.70 -12.29 41.83
CA GLU A 241 -4.72 -13.29 42.27
C GLU A 241 -3.28 -12.82 42.10
N LYS A 242 -2.98 -12.16 40.99
CA LYS A 242 -1.64 -11.64 40.69
C LYS A 242 -1.33 -10.28 41.34
N ASN A 243 -2.35 -9.52 41.76
CA ASN A 243 -2.23 -8.21 42.39
C ASN A 243 -3.35 -7.98 43.39
N PRO A 244 -3.29 -8.64 44.61
CA PRO A 244 -4.36 -8.59 45.59
C PRO A 244 -4.65 -7.21 46.14
N ASP A 245 -3.63 -6.32 46.15
CA ASP A 245 -3.72 -4.97 46.72
C ASP A 245 -4.27 -3.91 45.76
N ALA A 246 -4.64 -4.32 44.54
CA ALA A 246 -5.15 -3.43 43.51
C ALA A 246 -6.63 -3.07 43.77
N TYR A 247 -6.88 -2.14 44.70
CA TYR A 247 -8.22 -1.69 45.14
C TYR A 247 -9.13 -1.24 43.96
N PHE A 248 -8.54 -0.79 42.88
CA PHE A 248 -9.27 -0.33 41.66
C PHE A 248 -9.80 -1.48 40.79
N MET A 249 -9.49 -2.73 41.13
CA MET A 249 -9.99 -3.93 40.44
C MET A 249 -11.17 -4.58 41.18
N HIS A 250 -11.52 -4.06 42.35
CA HIS A 250 -12.66 -4.51 43.19
C HIS A 250 -13.90 -3.62 42.93
#